data_8e29c1ed86184a41e74b98122ce9db03
#
_entry.id   8e29c1ed86184a41e74b98122ce9db03
#
_cell.length_a   1.000
_cell.length_b   1.000
_cell.length_c   1.000
_cell.angle_alpha   90.00
_cell.angle_beta   90.00
_cell.angle_gamma   90.00
#
_symmetry.space_group_name_H-M   'P 1'
#
loop_
_entity.id
_entity.type
_entity.pdbx_description
1 polymer ?
#
loop_
_entity_poly.entity_id
_entity_poly.type
_entity_poly.pdbx_seq_one_letter_code
_entity_poly.pdbx_strand_id
1 'polypeptide(L)'
;RMTRNEAISISLRPMLGIEVAKLVVTGDSIILIDRYHKQYLAEKISLITAGVPVNVGTLQDIFLGRAFVLGNGTLTKSLSPLVKIVDVDGTLQVTPKSQYQGFNYSFDFTAANVIKALAITAASQKNAVYKVDYSAVEHTVAGNIAREAHIATQMGKTPFSLTVSLGGMQ
;
A
#
# COMPACT_ATOMS: atom_id res chain seq x y z
N ARG A 1 -5.81 -0.37 13.33
CA ARG A 1 -4.92 -1.38 13.95
C ARG A 1 -4.40 -2.30 12.85
N MET A 2 -3.12 -2.64 12.92
CA MET A 2 -2.50 -3.60 12.00
C MET A 2 -1.86 -4.71 12.83
N THR A 3 -2.08 -5.96 12.43
CA THR A 3 -1.34 -7.13 12.91
C THR A 3 -0.51 -7.65 11.74
N ARG A 4 0.80 -7.75 11.94
CA ARG A 4 1.77 -8.03 10.86
C ARG A 4 1.39 -9.28 10.06
N ASN A 5 1.25 -9.12 8.75
CA ASN A 5 0.90 -10.15 7.77
C ASN A 5 -0.44 -10.89 8.03
N GLU A 6 -1.22 -10.46 9.02
CA GLU A 6 -2.48 -11.11 9.39
C GLU A 6 -3.69 -10.27 9.05
N ALA A 7 -3.73 -9.02 9.55
CA ALA A 7 -4.91 -8.19 9.42
C ALA A 7 -4.62 -6.68 9.42
N ILE A 8 -5.48 -5.95 8.71
CA ILE A 8 -5.65 -4.51 8.84
C ILE A 8 -7.08 -4.26 9.29
N SER A 9 -7.27 -3.49 10.35
CA SER A 9 -8.59 -3.11 10.84
C SER A 9 -8.68 -1.59 10.93
N ILE A 10 -9.64 -1.01 10.21
CA ILE A 10 -9.90 0.43 10.15
C ILE A 10 -11.31 0.64 10.67
N SER A 11 -11.45 1.44 11.74
CA SER A 11 -12.74 1.85 12.29
C SER A 11 -13.07 3.25 11.83
N LEU A 12 -14.23 3.44 11.23
CA LEU A 12 -14.76 4.74 10.84
C LEU A 12 -15.61 5.28 11.98
N ARG A 13 -15.14 6.38 12.60
CA ARG A 13 -15.80 7.04 13.73
C ARG A 13 -15.97 8.52 13.42
N PRO A 14 -17.15 8.95 12.96
CA PRO A 14 -17.44 10.38 12.81
C PRO A 14 -17.46 11.11 14.16
N MET A 15 -17.71 12.41 14.15
CA MET A 15 -17.50 13.38 15.23
C MET A 15 -17.91 12.96 16.65
N LEU A 16 -18.82 12.01 16.82
CA LEU A 16 -19.29 11.56 18.15
C LEU A 16 -18.51 10.33 18.70
N GLY A 17 -17.44 9.89 18.03
CA GLY A 17 -16.64 8.74 18.47
C GLY A 17 -17.32 7.37 18.36
N ILE A 18 -18.56 7.31 17.87
CA ILE A 18 -19.30 6.06 17.64
C ILE A 18 -18.79 5.40 16.36
N GLU A 19 -18.44 4.12 16.42
CA GLU A 19 -18.04 3.35 15.24
C GLU A 19 -19.26 3.09 14.35
N VAL A 20 -19.31 3.75 13.18
CA VAL A 20 -20.38 3.59 12.21
C VAL A 20 -20.07 2.52 11.17
N ALA A 21 -18.79 2.30 10.89
CA ALA A 21 -18.37 1.22 10.02
C ALA A 21 -16.98 0.70 10.41
N LYS A 22 -16.70 -0.53 10.04
CA LYS A 22 -15.41 -1.18 10.24
C LYS A 22 -15.00 -1.90 8.96
N LEU A 23 -13.78 -1.61 8.52
CA LEU A 23 -13.13 -2.32 7.42
C LEU A 23 -12.09 -3.27 8.01
N VAL A 24 -12.14 -4.53 7.60
CA VAL A 24 -11.17 -5.55 8.00
C VAL A 24 -10.61 -6.20 6.75
N VAL A 25 -9.29 -6.22 6.64
CA VAL A 25 -8.57 -6.91 5.56
C VAL A 25 -7.80 -8.06 6.17
N THR A 26 -8.01 -9.27 5.67
CA THR A 26 -7.34 -10.50 6.11
C THR A 26 -7.01 -11.37 4.90
N GLY A 27 -5.78 -11.90 4.83
CA GLY A 27 -5.38 -12.74 3.70
C GLY A 27 -5.52 -12.00 2.36
N ASP A 28 -6.46 -12.44 1.56
CA ASP A 28 -6.84 -11.85 0.26
C ASP A 28 -8.25 -11.23 0.26
N SER A 29 -8.85 -11.13 1.44
CA SER A 29 -10.25 -10.74 1.61
C SER A 29 -10.39 -9.41 2.33
N ILE A 30 -11.42 -8.66 1.92
CA ILE A 30 -11.82 -7.41 2.54
C ILE A 30 -13.25 -7.56 3.05
N ILE A 31 -13.48 -7.14 4.28
CA ILE A 31 -14.77 -7.20 4.96
C ILE A 31 -15.15 -5.79 5.39
N LEU A 32 -16.28 -5.30 4.89
CA LEU A 32 -16.89 -4.05 5.34
C LEU A 32 -18.11 -4.38 6.21
N ILE A 33 -18.09 -3.87 7.43
CA ILE A 33 -19.21 -3.96 8.36
C ILE A 33 -19.77 -2.55 8.51
N ASP A 34 -20.92 -2.28 7.91
CA ASP A 34 -21.67 -1.04 8.07
C ASP A 34 -22.67 -1.22 9.22
N ARG A 35 -22.36 -0.61 10.36
CA ARG A 35 -23.20 -0.70 11.56
C ARG A 35 -24.41 0.20 11.50
N TYR A 36 -24.32 1.28 10.71
CA TYR A 36 -25.42 2.22 10.56
C TYR A 36 -26.57 1.65 9.75
N HIS A 37 -26.25 1.06 8.59
CA HIS A 37 -27.25 0.41 7.73
C HIS A 37 -27.41 -1.08 8.02
N LYS A 38 -26.69 -1.64 9.01
CA LYS A 38 -26.69 -3.07 9.37
C LYS A 38 -26.36 -3.96 8.17
N GLN A 39 -25.38 -3.55 7.36
CA GLN A 39 -24.94 -4.26 6.17
C GLN A 39 -23.56 -4.88 6.38
N TYR A 40 -23.34 -5.96 5.67
CA TYR A 40 -22.08 -6.69 5.64
C TYR A 40 -21.72 -6.98 4.19
N LEU A 41 -20.51 -6.62 3.80
CA LEU A 41 -19.95 -6.91 2.49
C LEU A 41 -18.63 -7.64 2.68
N ALA A 42 -18.43 -8.77 2.00
CA ALA A 42 -17.17 -9.47 1.94
C ALA A 42 -16.76 -9.67 0.49
N GLU A 43 -15.57 -9.22 0.14
CA GLU A 43 -15.05 -9.24 -1.23
C GLU A 43 -13.56 -9.58 -1.25
N LYS A 44 -13.03 -9.88 -2.43
CA LYS A 44 -11.59 -10.05 -2.63
C LYS A 44 -10.87 -8.70 -2.66
N ILE A 45 -9.66 -8.63 -2.09
CA ILE A 45 -8.81 -7.44 -2.14
C ILE A 45 -8.60 -6.96 -3.58
N SER A 46 -8.47 -7.87 -4.54
CA SER A 46 -8.25 -7.56 -5.96
C SER A 46 -9.31 -6.64 -6.57
N LEU A 47 -10.54 -6.63 -6.03
CA LEU A 47 -11.61 -5.74 -6.50
C LEU A 47 -11.32 -4.26 -6.17
N ILE A 48 -10.66 -3.99 -5.04
CA ILE A 48 -10.34 -2.62 -4.62
C ILE A 48 -8.93 -2.17 -5.04
N THR A 49 -8.11 -3.10 -5.51
CA THR A 49 -6.71 -2.81 -5.90
C THR A 49 -6.53 -2.72 -7.42
N ALA A 50 -7.61 -2.49 -8.16
CA ALA A 50 -7.59 -2.42 -9.62
C ALA A 50 -6.92 -3.66 -10.29
N GLY A 51 -7.11 -4.84 -9.69
CA GLY A 51 -6.56 -6.11 -10.16
C GLY A 51 -5.09 -6.35 -9.79
N VAL A 52 -4.43 -5.41 -9.10
CA VAL A 52 -3.06 -5.63 -8.62
C VAL A 52 -3.05 -6.80 -7.63
N PRO A 53 -2.19 -7.81 -7.82
CA PRO A 53 -2.19 -9.01 -6.99
C PRO A 53 -1.47 -8.77 -5.65
N VAL A 54 -2.15 -8.09 -4.74
CA VAL A 54 -1.67 -7.79 -3.39
C VAL A 54 -2.41 -8.63 -2.35
N ASN A 55 -1.73 -8.91 -1.25
CA ASN A 55 -2.30 -9.51 -0.05
C ASN A 55 -2.25 -8.52 1.11
N VAL A 56 -2.71 -8.91 2.29
CA VAL A 56 -2.70 -8.06 3.48
C VAL A 56 -1.31 -7.57 3.85
N GLY A 57 -0.26 -8.40 3.71
CA GLY A 57 1.12 -8.00 3.99
C GLY A 57 1.62 -6.92 3.02
N THR A 58 1.35 -7.08 1.72
CA THR A 58 1.69 -6.08 0.71
C THR A 58 0.94 -4.76 0.95
N LEU A 59 -0.35 -4.82 1.33
CA LEU A 59 -1.11 -3.62 1.69
C LEU A 59 -0.52 -2.91 2.93
N GLN A 60 -0.05 -3.68 3.92
CA GLN A 60 0.65 -3.10 5.07
C GLN A 60 1.94 -2.41 4.65
N ASP A 61 2.72 -3.01 3.76
CA ASP A 61 3.94 -2.42 3.22
C ASP A 61 3.64 -1.13 2.44
N ILE A 62 2.56 -1.12 1.64
CA ILE A 62 2.09 0.10 0.95
C ILE A 62 1.76 1.20 1.97
N PHE A 63 0.98 0.92 3.00
CA PHE A 63 0.60 1.93 4.00
C PHE A 63 1.78 2.42 4.84
N LEU A 64 2.76 1.57 5.09
CA LEU A 64 3.94 1.89 5.89
C LEU A 64 5.09 2.49 5.08
N GLY A 65 4.96 2.57 3.76
CA GLY A 65 6.03 3.03 2.87
C GLY A 65 7.23 2.10 2.86
N ARG A 66 7.01 0.80 2.88
CA ARG A 66 8.05 -0.22 2.78
C ARG A 66 8.11 -0.78 1.37
N ALA A 67 9.32 -0.95 0.83
CA ALA A 67 9.50 -1.66 -0.43
C ALA A 67 9.15 -3.14 -0.28
N PHE A 68 8.61 -3.73 -1.34
CA PHE A 68 8.25 -5.14 -1.40
C PHE A 68 8.58 -5.73 -2.77
N VAL A 69 8.55 -7.05 -2.86
CA VAL A 69 8.55 -7.80 -4.12
C VAL A 69 7.22 -8.52 -4.22
N LEU A 70 6.40 -8.18 -5.24
CA LEU A 70 5.10 -8.81 -5.44
C LEU A 70 5.25 -10.33 -5.51
N GLY A 71 4.39 -11.04 -4.78
CA GLY A 71 4.45 -12.48 -4.62
C GLY A 71 5.46 -13.01 -3.59
N ASN A 72 6.40 -12.16 -3.11
CA ASN A 72 7.46 -12.56 -2.17
C ASN A 72 7.39 -11.84 -0.82
N GLY A 73 6.72 -10.69 -0.75
CA GLY A 73 6.57 -9.89 0.47
C GLY A 73 7.58 -8.76 0.61
N THR A 74 7.75 -8.25 1.82
CA THR A 74 8.61 -7.10 2.13
C THR A 74 10.04 -7.31 1.62
N LEU A 75 10.60 -6.30 0.94
CA LEU A 75 11.95 -6.34 0.41
C LEU A 75 12.97 -6.49 1.56
N THR A 76 13.73 -7.56 1.50
CA THR A 76 14.83 -7.89 2.42
C THR A 76 16.12 -8.07 1.65
N LYS A 77 17.25 -8.22 2.36
CA LYS A 77 18.54 -8.51 1.73
C LYS A 77 18.50 -9.78 0.85
N SER A 78 17.74 -10.80 1.26
CA SER A 78 17.59 -12.04 0.48
C SER A 78 16.81 -11.85 -0.82
N LEU A 79 15.92 -10.87 -0.90
CA LEU A 79 15.13 -10.54 -2.10
C LEU A 79 15.78 -9.47 -2.98
N SER A 80 16.90 -8.87 -2.54
CA SER A 80 17.62 -7.86 -3.33
C SER A 80 18.05 -8.32 -4.74
N PRO A 81 18.37 -9.59 -4.99
CA PRO A 81 18.65 -10.07 -6.35
C PRO A 81 17.47 -9.96 -7.32
N LEU A 82 16.25 -9.84 -6.83
CA LEU A 82 15.02 -9.73 -7.65
C LEU A 82 14.70 -8.31 -8.09
N VAL A 83 15.41 -7.32 -7.56
CA VAL A 83 15.20 -5.90 -7.87
C VAL A 83 16.43 -5.28 -8.53
N LYS A 84 16.22 -4.18 -9.24
CA LYS A 84 17.23 -3.29 -9.78
C LYS A 84 17.13 -1.96 -9.04
N ILE A 85 18.27 -1.40 -8.64
CA ILE A 85 18.36 -0.09 -8.01
C ILE A 85 19.17 0.81 -8.93
N VAL A 86 18.61 1.97 -9.27
CA VAL A 86 19.25 2.98 -10.13
C VAL A 86 19.14 4.32 -9.45
N ASP A 87 20.24 5.07 -9.46
CA ASP A 87 20.21 6.49 -9.08
C ASP A 87 19.82 7.31 -10.31
N VAL A 88 18.76 8.09 -10.17
CA VAL A 88 18.29 9.03 -11.18
C VAL A 88 18.22 10.40 -10.52
N ASP A 89 19.21 11.24 -10.79
CA ASP A 89 19.30 12.62 -10.29
C ASP A 89 19.14 12.74 -8.75
N GLY A 90 19.79 11.85 -8.00
CA GLY A 90 19.72 11.82 -6.54
C GLY A 90 18.46 11.16 -5.96
N THR A 91 17.63 10.55 -6.81
CA THR A 91 16.52 9.69 -6.42
C THR A 91 16.89 8.24 -6.68
N LEU A 92 16.90 7.42 -5.64
CA LEU A 92 17.11 5.98 -5.76
C LEU A 92 15.80 5.33 -6.18
N GLN A 93 15.77 4.83 -7.41
CA GLN A 93 14.63 4.10 -7.94
C GLN A 93 14.84 2.60 -7.80
N VAL A 94 13.93 1.93 -7.13
CA VAL A 94 13.91 0.47 -6.96
C VAL A 94 12.80 -0.12 -7.81
N THR A 95 13.16 -1.00 -8.74
CA THR A 95 12.22 -1.65 -9.66
C THR A 95 12.42 -3.17 -9.67
N PRO A 96 11.38 -3.98 -9.91
CA PRO A 96 11.54 -5.41 -10.09
C PRO A 96 12.32 -5.69 -11.39
N LYS A 97 13.11 -6.76 -11.41
CA LYS A 97 13.78 -7.24 -12.63
C LYS A 97 12.81 -7.89 -13.61
N SER A 98 11.69 -8.39 -13.12
CA SER A 98 10.64 -9.05 -13.91
C SER A 98 9.27 -8.57 -13.50
N GLN A 99 8.36 -8.51 -14.46
CA GLN A 99 6.94 -8.25 -14.21
C GLN A 99 6.33 -9.38 -13.36
N TYR A 100 5.37 -9.03 -12.54
CA TYR A 100 4.58 -9.99 -11.78
C TYR A 100 3.12 -9.94 -12.23
N GLN A 101 2.62 -11.01 -12.83
CA GLN A 101 1.24 -11.12 -13.34
C GLN A 101 0.79 -9.93 -14.21
N GLY A 102 1.70 -9.43 -15.06
CA GLY A 102 1.42 -8.29 -15.94
C GLY A 102 1.53 -6.91 -15.27
N PHE A 103 2.05 -6.83 -14.05
CA PHE A 103 2.30 -5.57 -13.36
C PHE A 103 3.79 -5.29 -13.20
N ASN A 104 4.15 -4.03 -13.42
CA ASN A 104 5.42 -3.42 -13.03
C ASN A 104 5.18 -2.44 -11.89
N TYR A 105 6.21 -2.19 -11.11
CA TYR A 105 6.15 -1.19 -10.04
C TYR A 105 7.53 -0.56 -9.80
N SER A 106 7.52 0.65 -9.28
CA SER A 106 8.74 1.36 -8.88
C SER A 106 8.54 2.04 -7.54
N PHE A 107 9.58 2.02 -6.73
CA PHE A 107 9.68 2.80 -5.51
C PHE A 107 10.74 3.87 -5.72
N ASP A 108 10.43 5.10 -5.35
CA ASP A 108 11.35 6.20 -5.34
C ASP A 108 11.75 6.53 -3.89
N PHE A 109 13.06 6.61 -3.66
CA PHE A 109 13.64 6.97 -2.36
C PHE A 109 14.56 8.18 -2.51
N THR A 110 14.71 8.95 -1.44
CA THR A 110 15.80 9.93 -1.35
C THR A 110 17.14 9.22 -1.20
N ALA A 111 18.26 9.95 -1.38
CA ALA A 111 19.60 9.45 -1.09
C ALA A 111 19.79 9.01 0.38
N ALA A 112 18.96 9.51 1.30
CA ALA A 112 18.92 9.09 2.70
C ALA A 112 18.01 7.88 2.96
N ASN A 113 17.62 7.13 1.92
CA ASN A 113 16.72 5.96 2.00
C ASN A 113 15.33 6.27 2.60
N VAL A 114 14.84 7.50 2.41
CA VAL A 114 13.48 7.88 2.79
C VAL A 114 12.57 7.68 1.59
N ILE A 115 11.50 6.92 1.75
CA ILE A 115 10.54 6.69 0.67
C ILE A 115 9.83 8.00 0.28
N LYS A 116 9.65 8.19 -1.02
CA LYS A 116 8.93 9.33 -1.61
C LYS A 116 7.64 8.88 -2.29
N ALA A 117 7.73 7.84 -3.12
CA ALA A 117 6.60 7.40 -3.92
C ALA A 117 6.66 5.91 -4.26
N LEU A 118 5.50 5.37 -4.57
CA LEU A 118 5.30 4.07 -5.22
C LEU A 118 4.40 4.29 -6.44
N ALA A 119 4.78 3.73 -7.57
CA ALA A 119 3.93 3.66 -8.75
C ALA A 119 3.78 2.20 -9.18
N ILE A 120 2.55 1.77 -9.48
CA ILE A 120 2.25 0.45 -10.04
C ILE A 120 1.60 0.67 -11.40
N THR A 121 2.12 -0.01 -12.43
CA THR A 121 1.65 0.08 -13.82
C THR A 121 1.25 -1.30 -14.32
N ALA A 122 0.12 -1.38 -15.03
CA ALA A 122 -0.21 -2.58 -15.80
C ALA A 122 0.51 -2.56 -17.14
N ALA A 123 1.02 -3.72 -17.58
CA ALA A 123 1.71 -3.83 -18.87
C ALA A 123 0.84 -3.42 -20.09
N SER A 124 -0.49 -3.53 -19.92
CA SER A 124 -1.49 -3.12 -20.92
C SER A 124 -1.79 -1.62 -20.92
N GLN A 125 -1.25 -0.84 -19.97
CA GLN A 125 -1.56 0.58 -19.80
C GLN A 125 -0.28 1.41 -19.72
N LYS A 126 -0.30 2.61 -20.34
CA LYS A 126 0.83 3.54 -20.30
C LYS A 126 0.94 4.31 -18.98
N ASN A 127 -0.17 4.50 -18.29
CA ASN A 127 -0.24 5.29 -17.05
C ASN A 127 -0.23 4.39 -15.82
N ALA A 128 0.25 4.93 -14.70
CA ALA A 128 0.18 4.24 -13.42
C ALA A 128 -1.29 3.93 -13.06
N VAL A 129 -1.55 2.66 -12.76
CA VAL A 129 -2.86 2.19 -12.26
C VAL A 129 -3.02 2.61 -10.79
N TYR A 130 -1.89 2.68 -10.08
CA TYR A 130 -1.84 2.97 -8.66
C TYR A 130 -0.65 3.87 -8.36
N LYS A 131 -0.87 4.97 -7.68
CA LYS A 131 0.18 5.89 -7.27
C LYS A 131 0.05 6.19 -5.79
N VAL A 132 1.15 6.15 -5.07
CA VAL A 132 1.21 6.49 -3.65
C VAL A 132 2.33 7.49 -3.43
N ASP A 133 1.99 8.64 -2.88
CA ASP A 133 2.94 9.64 -2.42
C ASP A 133 3.04 9.58 -0.89
N TYR A 134 4.25 9.57 -0.35
CA TYR A 134 4.51 9.43 1.07
C TYR A 134 5.03 10.71 1.69
N SER A 135 4.57 10.99 2.91
CA SER A 135 5.02 12.13 3.71
C SER A 135 5.16 11.75 5.18
N ALA A 136 5.68 12.69 5.98
CA ALA A 136 5.83 12.53 7.43
C ALA A 136 6.54 11.22 7.81
N VAL A 137 7.70 10.93 7.19
CA VAL A 137 8.47 9.72 7.49
C VAL A 137 9.11 9.80 8.86
N GLU A 138 8.91 8.78 9.67
CA GLU A 138 9.50 8.61 10.99
C GLU A 138 10.58 7.53 10.98
N HIS A 139 11.70 7.83 11.64
CA HIS A 139 12.78 6.89 11.85
C HIS A 139 12.49 6.04 13.09
N THR A 140 12.35 4.73 12.91
CA THR A 140 12.12 3.79 14.01
C THR A 140 13.25 2.78 14.08
N VAL A 141 13.31 2.04 15.17
CA VAL A 141 14.26 0.90 15.32
C VAL A 141 14.04 -0.20 14.27
N ALA A 142 12.85 -0.28 13.69
CA ALA A 142 12.50 -1.22 12.62
C ALA A 142 12.71 -0.64 11.21
N GLY A 143 13.29 0.57 11.10
CA GLY A 143 13.52 1.29 9.85
C GLY A 143 12.61 2.51 9.67
N ASN A 144 12.65 3.11 8.50
CA ASN A 144 11.82 4.25 8.15
C ASN A 144 10.39 3.82 7.89
N ILE A 145 9.43 4.54 8.46
CA ILE A 145 8.00 4.29 8.31
C ILE A 145 7.32 5.59 7.89
N ALA A 146 6.56 5.55 6.81
CA ALA A 146 5.71 6.68 6.43
C ALA A 146 4.53 6.78 7.41
N ARG A 147 4.30 7.98 7.92
CA ARG A 147 3.14 8.28 8.76
C ARG A 147 1.93 8.68 7.93
N GLU A 148 2.17 9.07 6.70
CA GLU A 148 1.12 9.51 5.80
C GLU A 148 1.37 8.93 4.41
N ALA A 149 0.33 8.33 3.83
CA ALA A 149 0.32 7.80 2.48
C ALA A 149 -0.90 8.36 1.73
N HIS A 150 -0.64 9.11 0.67
CA HIS A 150 -1.68 9.59 -0.24
C HIS A 150 -1.75 8.65 -1.43
N ILE A 151 -2.84 7.91 -1.53
CA ILE A 151 -3.07 6.87 -2.52
C ILE A 151 -4.00 7.41 -3.59
N ALA A 152 -3.58 7.37 -4.83
CA ALA A 152 -4.39 7.71 -5.98
C ALA A 152 -4.48 6.52 -6.95
N THR A 153 -5.69 6.21 -7.39
CA THR A 153 -5.96 5.15 -8.37
C THR A 153 -7.13 5.55 -9.25
N GLN A 154 -7.32 4.81 -10.33
CA GLN A 154 -8.47 4.98 -11.21
C GLN A 154 -9.32 3.71 -11.16
N MET A 155 -10.52 3.82 -10.63
CA MET A 155 -11.50 2.73 -10.62
C MET A 155 -12.43 2.90 -11.84
N GLY A 156 -12.10 2.17 -12.90
CA GLY A 156 -12.78 2.37 -14.21
C GLY A 156 -12.51 3.75 -14.77
N LYS A 157 -13.55 4.59 -14.93
CA LYS A 157 -13.42 5.98 -15.40
C LYS A 157 -13.38 7.00 -14.25
N THR A 158 -13.56 6.57 -13.01
CA THR A 158 -13.65 7.47 -11.85
C THR A 158 -12.34 7.52 -11.11
N PRO A 159 -11.71 8.71 -10.94
CA PRO A 159 -10.54 8.85 -10.10
C PRO A 159 -10.94 8.64 -8.63
N PHE A 160 -10.11 7.92 -7.89
CA PHE A 160 -10.26 7.68 -6.47
C PHE A 160 -8.97 8.08 -5.75
N SER A 161 -9.10 8.78 -4.63
CA SER A 161 -7.96 9.08 -3.76
C SER A 161 -8.30 8.83 -2.29
N LEU A 162 -7.30 8.40 -1.54
CA LEU A 162 -7.39 8.11 -0.12
C LEU A 162 -6.11 8.57 0.55
N THR A 163 -6.23 9.32 1.64
CA THR A 163 -5.10 9.61 2.52
C THR A 163 -5.20 8.75 3.77
N VAL A 164 -4.15 8.00 4.06
CA VAL A 164 -4.01 7.18 5.26
C VAL A 164 -3.00 7.85 6.17
N SER A 165 -3.43 8.24 7.37
CA SER A 165 -2.55 8.78 8.41
C SER A 165 -2.44 7.77 9.54
N LEU A 166 -1.21 7.40 9.91
CA LEU A 166 -0.93 6.46 10.98
C LEU A 166 -0.73 7.22 12.30
N GLY A 167 -1.66 7.04 13.23
CA GLY A 167 -1.51 7.49 14.62
C GLY A 167 -0.34 6.78 15.32
N GLY A 168 -0.01 7.22 16.55
CA GLY A 168 1.09 6.65 17.34
C GLY A 168 1.01 5.12 17.41
N MET A 169 2.11 4.43 17.09
CA MET A 169 2.26 3.02 17.35
C MET A 169 2.54 2.86 18.86
N GLN A 170 1.64 2.17 19.55
CA GLN A 170 1.88 1.69 20.93
C GLN A 170 2.54 0.33 20.85
#